data_fbba250bd53770c3d88bae6f011f5a8d
#
_entry.id   fbba250bd53770c3d88bae6f011f5a8d
#
_cell.length_a   1.000
_cell.length_b   1.000
_cell.length_c   1.000
_cell.angle_alpha   90.00
_cell.angle_beta   90.00
_cell.angle_gamma   90.00
#
_symmetry.space_group_name_H-M   'P 1'
#
loop_
_entity.id
_entity.type
_entity.pdbx_description
1 polymer ?
#
loop_
_entity_poly.entity_id
_entity_poly.type
_entity_poly.pdbx_seq_one_letter_code
_entity_poly.pdbx_strand_id
1 'polypeptide(L)'
;MIKRPVLPLMLLTLASIFLFFLLNLLLGSVHIPLRSVWNILWGNTDESVIWQNIIWKSRVPQALTALVAGAGLSVSGLQMQTVFRNPLAGPSVLGISSGASLGVACVVLLSGAMGGVALSRLGYMGEVALSVAAIIGALAVMALIVYVSQKVKGNVTLLIIGVMIGYVASAVIGVLKYFSVEEDIRAYVIWGLGSFARVSGDQMVLFVCIMAVLLPLSFLLLSLIHISEPTRQEP
;
A
#
# COMPACT_ATOMS: atom_id res chain seq x y z
N MET A 1 -20.92 -27.54 15.34
CA MET A 1 -20.28 -26.58 14.43
C MET A 1 -21.36 -25.74 13.77
N ILE A 2 -21.50 -24.48 14.17
CA ILE A 2 -22.43 -23.53 13.52
C ILE A 2 -21.81 -23.21 12.15
N LYS A 3 -22.41 -23.69 11.07
CA LYS A 3 -22.05 -23.29 9.71
C LYS A 3 -22.38 -21.80 9.59
N ARG A 4 -21.40 -20.94 9.75
CA ARG A 4 -21.59 -19.50 9.50
C ARG A 4 -22.05 -19.32 8.07
N PRO A 5 -23.07 -18.50 7.80
CA PRO A 5 -23.55 -18.24 6.46
C PRO A 5 -22.49 -17.43 5.69
N VAL A 6 -21.58 -18.12 5.01
CA VAL A 6 -20.47 -17.50 4.28
C VAL A 6 -20.98 -16.65 3.11
N LEU A 7 -22.00 -17.17 2.41
CA LEU A 7 -22.56 -16.50 1.23
C LEU A 7 -23.14 -15.10 1.51
N PRO A 8 -24.03 -14.89 2.51
CA PRO A 8 -24.54 -13.56 2.79
C PRO A 8 -23.45 -12.61 3.29
N LEU A 9 -22.41 -13.09 3.99
CA LEU A 9 -21.28 -12.26 4.38
C LEU A 9 -20.46 -11.80 3.17
N MET A 10 -20.21 -12.69 2.22
CA MET A 10 -19.52 -12.34 0.96
C MET A 10 -20.34 -11.34 0.12
N LEU A 11 -21.65 -11.52 0.02
CA LEU A 11 -22.53 -10.58 -0.69
C LEU A 11 -22.54 -9.21 -0.01
N LEU A 12 -22.58 -9.19 1.33
CA LEU A 12 -22.53 -7.93 2.10
C LEU A 12 -21.20 -7.21 1.89
N THR A 13 -20.07 -7.91 1.93
CA THR A 13 -18.75 -7.30 1.69
C THR A 13 -18.63 -6.77 0.26
N LEU A 14 -19.10 -7.52 -0.73
CA LEU A 14 -19.09 -7.09 -2.13
C LEU A 14 -19.97 -5.84 -2.34
N ALA A 15 -21.18 -5.84 -1.77
CA ALA A 15 -22.07 -4.69 -1.80
C ALA A 15 -21.45 -3.46 -1.12
N SER A 16 -20.77 -3.66 0.01
CA SER A 16 -20.06 -2.58 0.71
C SER A 16 -18.91 -2.01 -0.12
N ILE A 17 -18.10 -2.85 -0.77
CA ILE A 17 -17.03 -2.41 -1.66
C ILE A 17 -17.61 -1.57 -2.81
N PHE A 18 -18.68 -2.05 -3.44
CA PHE A 18 -19.33 -1.32 -4.52
C PHE A 18 -19.92 0.01 -4.05
N LEU A 19 -20.58 0.02 -2.90
CA LEU A 19 -21.11 1.24 -2.28
C LEU A 19 -20.00 2.27 -2.00
N PHE A 20 -18.90 1.86 -1.36
CA PHE A 20 -17.80 2.77 -1.07
C PHE A 20 -17.07 3.25 -2.33
N PHE A 21 -16.98 2.42 -3.36
CA PHE A 21 -16.47 2.83 -4.66
C PHE A 21 -17.34 3.94 -5.28
N LEU A 22 -18.67 3.76 -5.29
CA LEU A 22 -19.59 4.78 -5.77
C LEU A 22 -19.54 6.06 -4.93
N LEU A 23 -19.47 5.93 -3.61
CA LEU A 23 -19.37 7.09 -2.72
C LEU A 23 -18.07 7.87 -2.98
N ASN A 24 -16.95 7.20 -3.27
CA ASN A 24 -15.69 7.86 -3.64
C ASN A 24 -15.83 8.66 -4.94
N LEU A 25 -16.59 8.15 -5.93
CA LEU A 25 -16.85 8.87 -7.17
C LEU A 25 -17.78 10.06 -6.99
N LEU A 26 -18.71 9.99 -6.03
CA LEU A 26 -19.72 11.04 -5.78
C LEU A 26 -19.20 12.12 -4.84
N LEU A 27 -18.54 11.73 -3.76
CA LEU A 27 -18.10 12.63 -2.72
C LEU A 27 -16.71 13.19 -3.04
N GLY A 28 -16.53 14.48 -2.81
CA GLY A 28 -15.27 15.18 -3.01
C GLY A 28 -15.42 16.67 -2.76
N SER A 29 -14.32 17.42 -2.92
CA SER A 29 -14.30 18.88 -2.72
C SER A 29 -15.24 19.65 -3.66
N VAL A 30 -15.53 19.08 -4.84
CA VAL A 30 -16.49 19.64 -5.81
C VAL A 30 -17.74 18.76 -5.82
N HIS A 31 -18.89 19.37 -5.59
CA HIS A 31 -20.17 18.67 -5.67
C HIS A 31 -20.57 18.45 -7.13
N ILE A 32 -20.62 17.19 -7.55
CA ILE A 32 -21.06 16.78 -8.89
C ILE A 32 -22.36 15.96 -8.73
N PRO A 33 -23.46 16.34 -9.40
CA PRO A 33 -24.70 15.59 -9.30
C PRO A 33 -24.55 14.14 -9.75
N LEU A 34 -25.25 13.22 -9.10
CA LEU A 34 -25.20 11.77 -9.41
C LEU A 34 -25.48 11.50 -10.90
N ARG A 35 -26.44 12.21 -11.48
CA ARG A 35 -26.79 12.08 -12.90
C ARG A 35 -25.62 12.44 -13.81
N SER A 36 -24.90 13.52 -13.49
CA SER A 36 -23.73 13.94 -14.27
C SER A 36 -22.57 12.97 -14.13
N VAL A 37 -22.32 12.42 -12.92
CA VAL A 37 -21.31 11.35 -12.74
C VAL A 37 -21.64 10.15 -13.62
N TRP A 38 -22.91 9.72 -13.63
CA TRP A 38 -23.36 8.61 -14.44
C TRP A 38 -23.19 8.89 -15.93
N ASN A 39 -23.63 10.06 -16.41
CA ASN A 39 -23.49 10.46 -17.81
C ASN A 39 -22.01 10.45 -18.27
N ILE A 40 -21.11 11.00 -17.44
CA ILE A 40 -19.66 11.05 -17.74
C ILE A 40 -19.06 9.64 -17.80
N LEU A 41 -19.44 8.74 -16.90
CA LEU A 41 -18.94 7.37 -16.92
C LEU A 41 -19.39 6.60 -18.17
N TRP A 42 -20.57 6.91 -18.72
CA TRP A 42 -21.09 6.33 -19.97
C TRP A 42 -20.62 7.07 -21.23
N GLY A 43 -19.70 8.03 -21.08
CA GLY A 43 -19.08 8.73 -22.21
C GLY A 43 -19.92 9.84 -22.82
N ASN A 44 -20.92 10.34 -22.11
CA ASN A 44 -21.69 11.50 -22.58
C ASN A 44 -20.85 12.78 -22.42
N THR A 45 -20.60 13.48 -23.53
CA THR A 45 -19.74 14.67 -23.62
C THR A 45 -20.47 15.98 -23.34
N ASP A 46 -21.79 15.95 -23.12
CA ASP A 46 -22.60 17.16 -22.92
C ASP A 46 -22.38 17.80 -21.53
N GLU A 47 -21.71 17.06 -20.62
CA GLU A 47 -21.40 17.54 -19.29
C GLU A 47 -20.17 18.46 -19.28
N SER A 48 -20.07 19.30 -18.25
CA SER A 48 -18.94 20.22 -18.08
C SER A 48 -17.57 19.52 -18.20
N VAL A 49 -16.69 20.06 -19.02
CA VAL A 49 -15.30 19.56 -19.18
C VAL A 49 -14.54 19.51 -17.85
N ILE A 50 -14.86 20.46 -16.93
CA ILE A 50 -14.28 20.48 -15.59
C ILE A 50 -14.68 19.23 -14.82
N TRP A 51 -15.94 18.83 -14.84
CA TRP A 51 -16.45 17.64 -14.15
C TRP A 51 -15.89 16.36 -14.77
N GLN A 52 -15.80 16.29 -16.10
CA GLN A 52 -15.15 15.16 -16.79
C GLN A 52 -13.69 15.00 -16.35
N ASN A 53 -12.93 16.10 -16.30
CA ASN A 53 -11.54 16.06 -15.83
C ASN A 53 -11.43 15.64 -14.36
N ILE A 54 -12.31 16.11 -13.47
CA ILE A 54 -12.31 15.72 -12.06
C ILE A 54 -12.57 14.22 -11.91
N ILE A 55 -13.54 13.69 -12.65
CA ILE A 55 -13.89 12.27 -12.57
C ILE A 55 -12.77 11.42 -13.14
N TRP A 56 -12.34 11.66 -14.38
CA TRP A 56 -11.39 10.79 -15.06
C TRP A 56 -9.95 10.95 -14.61
N LYS A 57 -9.52 12.16 -14.24
CA LYS A 57 -8.12 12.43 -13.85
C LYS A 57 -7.86 12.40 -12.34
N SER A 58 -8.91 12.42 -11.51
CA SER A 58 -8.75 12.41 -10.06
C SER A 58 -9.54 11.29 -9.39
N ARG A 59 -10.88 11.28 -9.49
CA ARG A 59 -11.72 10.35 -8.70
C ARG A 59 -11.59 8.90 -9.13
N VAL A 60 -11.59 8.62 -10.42
CA VAL A 60 -11.44 7.25 -10.94
C VAL A 60 -10.07 6.67 -10.61
N PRO A 61 -8.94 7.37 -10.87
CA PRO A 61 -7.62 6.88 -10.46
C PRO A 61 -7.52 6.63 -8.95
N GLN A 62 -8.04 7.53 -8.13
CA GLN A 62 -8.06 7.39 -6.67
C GLN A 62 -8.86 6.16 -6.23
N ALA A 63 -10.08 6.00 -6.75
CA ALA A 63 -10.97 4.90 -6.37
C ALA A 63 -10.43 3.53 -6.78
N LEU A 64 -9.91 3.42 -8.02
CA LEU A 64 -9.33 2.17 -8.52
C LEU A 64 -8.03 1.81 -7.78
N THR A 65 -7.18 2.79 -7.52
CA THR A 65 -5.94 2.55 -6.74
C THR A 65 -6.26 2.09 -5.32
N ALA A 66 -7.23 2.71 -4.66
CA ALA A 66 -7.67 2.31 -3.32
C ALA A 66 -8.24 0.90 -3.30
N LEU A 67 -9.05 0.54 -4.31
CA LEU A 67 -9.62 -0.81 -4.44
C LEU A 67 -8.53 -1.86 -4.60
N VAL A 68 -7.60 -1.64 -5.52
CA VAL A 68 -6.51 -2.59 -5.81
C VAL A 68 -5.51 -2.67 -4.66
N ALA A 69 -5.20 -1.54 -4.00
CA ALA A 69 -4.35 -1.53 -2.81
C ALA A 69 -4.99 -2.31 -1.65
N GLY A 70 -6.29 -2.12 -1.44
CA GLY A 70 -7.05 -2.87 -0.43
C GLY A 70 -7.06 -4.38 -0.72
N ALA A 71 -7.23 -4.79 -1.97
CA ALA A 71 -7.12 -6.18 -2.39
C ALA A 71 -5.72 -6.76 -2.09
N GLY A 72 -4.66 -6.01 -2.42
CA GLY A 72 -3.27 -6.41 -2.13
C GLY A 72 -3.01 -6.57 -0.64
N LEU A 73 -3.46 -5.63 0.17
CA LEU A 73 -3.34 -5.70 1.64
C LEU A 73 -4.11 -6.88 2.22
N SER A 74 -5.29 -7.19 1.69
CA SER A 74 -6.10 -8.33 2.14
C SER A 74 -5.41 -9.67 1.85
N VAL A 75 -4.87 -9.84 0.64
CA VAL A 75 -4.15 -11.05 0.25
C VAL A 75 -2.86 -11.20 1.05
N SER A 76 -2.05 -10.15 1.17
CA SER A 76 -0.82 -10.19 1.96
C SER A 76 -1.09 -10.44 3.44
N GLY A 77 -2.15 -9.85 4.00
CA GLY A 77 -2.60 -10.12 5.36
C GLY A 77 -2.97 -11.59 5.58
N LEU A 78 -3.74 -12.17 4.66
CA LEU A 78 -4.10 -13.60 4.73
C LEU A 78 -2.86 -14.51 4.66
N GLN A 79 -1.90 -14.19 3.78
CA GLN A 79 -0.63 -14.93 3.68
C GLN A 79 0.16 -14.85 4.97
N MET A 80 0.28 -13.66 5.56
CA MET A 80 0.98 -13.47 6.82
C MET A 80 0.33 -14.27 7.96
N GLN A 81 -1.00 -14.20 8.10
CA GLN A 81 -1.73 -14.96 9.11
C GLN A 81 -1.52 -16.46 8.94
N THR A 82 -1.49 -16.94 7.71
CA THR A 82 -1.28 -18.37 7.39
C THR A 82 0.15 -18.81 7.72
N VAL A 83 1.16 -18.07 7.26
CA VAL A 83 2.59 -18.41 7.48
C VAL A 83 2.94 -18.36 8.96
N PHE A 84 2.47 -17.35 9.68
CA PHE A 84 2.76 -17.20 11.11
C PHE A 84 1.79 -17.98 12.00
N ARG A 85 0.75 -18.62 11.45
CA ARG A 85 -0.32 -19.31 12.21
C ARG A 85 -0.88 -18.42 13.33
N ASN A 86 -0.98 -17.13 13.06
CA ASN A 86 -1.39 -16.12 14.01
C ASN A 86 -2.39 -15.15 13.34
N PRO A 87 -3.64 -15.07 13.79
CA PRO A 87 -4.66 -14.19 13.20
C PRO A 87 -4.36 -12.69 13.39
N LEU A 88 -3.42 -12.35 14.27
CA LEU A 88 -2.98 -10.98 14.52
C LEU A 88 -1.77 -10.57 13.65
N ALA A 89 -1.19 -11.50 12.88
CA ALA A 89 -0.09 -11.18 12.00
C ALA A 89 -0.59 -10.37 10.80
N GLY A 90 0.09 -9.26 10.53
CA GLY A 90 -0.17 -8.40 9.39
C GLY A 90 1.13 -7.97 8.70
N PRO A 91 1.07 -7.47 7.46
CA PRO A 91 2.28 -7.12 6.70
C PRO A 91 3.10 -6.00 7.36
N SER A 92 2.48 -5.14 8.16
CA SER A 92 3.16 -4.07 8.90
C SER A 92 3.99 -4.56 10.09
N VAL A 93 3.65 -5.72 10.66
CA VAL A 93 4.30 -6.24 11.89
C VAL A 93 5.76 -6.64 11.64
N LEU A 94 6.11 -7.03 10.41
CA LEU A 94 7.49 -7.35 10.04
C LEU A 94 8.40 -6.14 9.83
N GLY A 95 7.93 -4.93 10.09
CA GLY A 95 8.74 -3.72 9.92
C GLY A 95 8.96 -3.30 8.46
N ILE A 96 8.31 -3.94 7.49
CA ILE A 96 8.45 -3.62 6.05
C ILE A 96 8.02 -2.18 5.77
N SER A 97 6.92 -1.72 6.38
CA SER A 97 6.45 -0.34 6.27
C SER A 97 7.45 0.65 6.88
N SER A 98 8.11 0.27 7.99
CA SER A 98 9.17 1.09 8.60
C SER A 98 10.40 1.16 7.71
N GLY A 99 10.73 0.06 7.01
CA GLY A 99 11.77 0.04 5.98
C GLY A 99 11.47 0.98 4.82
N ALA A 100 10.25 0.96 4.30
CA ALA A 100 9.80 1.89 3.28
C ALA A 100 9.95 3.36 3.73
N SER A 101 9.48 3.65 4.95
CA SER A 101 9.60 4.99 5.56
C SER A 101 11.05 5.42 5.75
N LEU A 102 11.95 4.49 6.15
CA LEU A 102 13.38 4.76 6.28
C LEU A 102 14.02 5.04 4.90
N GLY A 103 13.67 4.28 3.87
CA GLY A 103 14.15 4.51 2.51
C GLY A 103 13.81 5.92 2.01
N VAL A 104 12.56 6.35 2.21
CA VAL A 104 12.12 7.71 1.88
C VAL A 104 12.81 8.77 2.77
N ALA A 105 12.96 8.50 4.06
CA ALA A 105 13.66 9.40 4.97
C ALA A 105 15.11 9.65 4.51
N CYS A 106 15.81 8.59 4.09
CA CYS A 106 17.17 8.72 3.56
C CYS A 106 17.22 9.63 2.32
N VAL A 107 16.24 9.53 1.43
CA VAL A 107 16.22 10.35 0.20
C VAL A 107 15.79 11.79 0.51
N VAL A 108 14.75 12.00 1.30
CA VAL A 108 14.19 13.35 1.59
C VAL A 108 15.09 14.11 2.55
N LEU A 109 15.43 13.50 3.70
CA LEU A 109 16.08 14.20 4.80
C LEU A 109 17.59 14.36 4.58
N LEU A 110 18.26 13.43 3.86
CA LEU A 110 19.67 13.56 3.53
C LEU A 110 19.92 14.47 2.34
N SER A 111 19.00 14.56 1.36
CA SER A 111 19.19 15.43 0.19
C SER A 111 19.29 16.91 0.58
N GLY A 112 18.49 17.36 1.54
CA GLY A 112 18.56 18.70 2.07
C GLY A 112 19.85 18.98 2.85
N ALA A 113 20.27 18.02 3.69
CA ALA A 113 21.51 18.15 4.48
C ALA A 113 22.78 18.17 3.60
N MET A 114 22.75 17.56 2.41
CA MET A 114 23.88 17.54 1.46
C MET A 114 23.85 18.69 0.43
N GLY A 115 22.96 19.69 0.60
CA GLY A 115 22.85 20.83 -0.33
C GLY A 115 22.24 20.47 -1.68
N GLY A 116 21.55 19.32 -1.76
CA GLY A 116 20.84 18.87 -2.96
C GLY A 116 19.60 19.71 -3.28
N VAL A 117 19.12 19.61 -4.51
CA VAL A 117 17.86 20.22 -4.93
C VAL A 117 16.73 19.52 -4.18
N ALA A 118 15.90 20.27 -3.45
CA ALA A 118 14.73 19.70 -2.77
C ALA A 118 13.90 18.88 -3.75
N LEU A 119 13.62 17.62 -3.40
CA LEU A 119 12.86 16.69 -4.25
C LEU A 119 11.49 17.24 -4.66
N SER A 120 10.93 18.14 -3.83
CA SER A 120 9.71 18.88 -4.13
C SER A 120 9.80 19.73 -5.42
N ARG A 121 11.01 20.10 -5.85
CA ARG A 121 11.24 20.86 -7.09
C ARG A 121 11.35 19.97 -8.34
N LEU A 122 11.51 18.66 -8.18
CA LEU A 122 11.66 17.70 -9.29
C LEU A 122 10.32 17.23 -9.86
N GLY A 123 9.18 17.67 -9.30
CA GLY A 123 7.85 17.28 -9.77
C GLY A 123 7.69 15.78 -9.89
N TYR A 124 7.27 15.26 -11.04
CA TYR A 124 7.05 13.84 -11.30
C TYR A 124 8.26 12.95 -11.02
N MET A 125 9.46 13.41 -11.38
CA MET A 125 10.71 12.69 -11.10
C MET A 125 10.94 12.53 -9.58
N GLY A 126 10.59 13.52 -8.77
CA GLY A 126 10.65 13.44 -7.32
C GLY A 126 9.71 12.38 -6.75
N GLU A 127 8.48 12.29 -7.25
CA GLU A 127 7.50 11.27 -6.82
C GLU A 127 7.95 9.85 -7.16
N VAL A 128 8.52 9.66 -8.36
CA VAL A 128 9.09 8.37 -8.77
C VAL A 128 10.27 8.00 -7.87
N ALA A 129 11.18 8.95 -7.59
CA ALA A 129 12.32 8.72 -6.70
C ALA A 129 11.89 8.29 -5.29
N LEU A 130 10.86 8.94 -4.72
CA LEU A 130 10.30 8.56 -3.42
C LEU A 130 9.68 7.16 -3.44
N SER A 131 8.98 6.81 -4.51
CA SER A 131 8.37 5.47 -4.67
C SER A 131 9.44 4.39 -4.76
N VAL A 132 10.50 4.63 -5.54
CA VAL A 132 11.64 3.72 -5.67
C VAL A 132 12.37 3.58 -4.33
N ALA A 133 12.62 4.69 -3.63
CA ALA A 133 13.26 4.67 -2.32
C ALA A 133 12.45 3.87 -1.28
N ALA A 134 11.12 4.04 -1.29
CA ALA A 134 10.23 3.26 -0.44
C ALA A 134 10.30 1.76 -0.74
N ILE A 135 10.27 1.38 -2.02
CA ILE A 135 10.37 -0.02 -2.45
C ILE A 135 11.73 -0.61 -2.04
N ILE A 136 12.82 0.10 -2.28
CA ILE A 136 14.17 -0.36 -1.89
C ILE A 136 14.26 -0.55 -0.38
N GLY A 137 13.77 0.41 0.41
CA GLY A 137 13.74 0.31 1.87
C GLY A 137 12.90 -0.86 2.38
N ALA A 138 11.72 -1.10 1.77
CA ALA A 138 10.88 -2.24 2.08
C ALA A 138 11.57 -3.58 1.74
N LEU A 139 12.19 -3.67 0.57
CA LEU A 139 12.92 -4.87 0.13
C LEU A 139 14.15 -5.13 0.99
N ALA A 140 14.87 -4.11 1.43
CA ALA A 140 16.01 -4.26 2.33
C ALA A 140 15.60 -4.87 3.67
N VAL A 141 14.50 -4.40 4.28
CA VAL A 141 13.96 -4.99 5.51
C VAL A 141 13.44 -6.40 5.25
N MET A 142 12.76 -6.64 4.13
CA MET A 142 12.31 -7.99 3.77
C MET A 142 13.50 -8.96 3.64
N ALA A 143 14.56 -8.57 2.94
CA ALA A 143 15.78 -9.37 2.79
C ALA A 143 16.43 -9.66 4.16
N LEU A 144 16.46 -8.67 5.05
CA LEU A 144 16.95 -8.84 6.42
C LEU A 144 16.09 -9.85 7.20
N ILE A 145 14.77 -9.75 7.11
CA ILE A 145 13.84 -10.70 7.77
C ILE A 145 14.05 -12.12 7.22
N VAL A 146 14.15 -12.28 5.91
CA VAL A 146 14.43 -13.60 5.28
C VAL A 146 15.78 -14.16 5.74
N TYR A 147 16.82 -13.33 5.80
CA TYR A 147 18.13 -13.76 6.32
C TYR A 147 18.05 -14.22 7.78
N VAL A 148 17.38 -13.44 8.62
CA VAL A 148 17.22 -13.75 10.05
C VAL A 148 16.36 -15.00 10.24
N SER A 149 15.32 -15.21 9.43
CA SER A 149 14.44 -16.37 9.52
C SER A 149 15.16 -17.71 9.35
N GLN A 150 16.29 -17.73 8.62
CA GLN A 150 17.11 -18.92 8.46
C GLN A 150 17.91 -19.28 9.73
N LYS A 151 18.12 -18.31 10.63
CA LYS A 151 18.93 -18.47 11.84
C LYS A 151 18.12 -18.61 13.13
N VAL A 152 16.83 -18.22 13.09
CA VAL A 152 15.97 -18.17 14.27
C VAL A 152 14.87 -19.22 14.16
N LYS A 153 14.65 -19.97 15.24
CA LYS A 153 13.59 -20.95 15.34
C LYS A 153 12.36 -20.31 16.01
N GLY A 154 11.22 -20.33 15.32
CA GLY A 154 9.93 -19.92 15.86
C GLY A 154 9.37 -18.64 15.25
N ASN A 155 8.08 -18.71 14.88
CA ASN A 155 7.36 -17.62 14.22
C ASN A 155 7.19 -16.39 15.12
N VAL A 156 6.99 -16.57 16.43
CA VAL A 156 6.84 -15.47 17.39
C VAL A 156 8.13 -14.65 17.50
N THR A 157 9.29 -15.33 17.55
CA THR A 157 10.59 -14.65 17.60
C THR A 157 10.81 -13.79 16.36
N LEU A 158 10.40 -14.28 15.18
CA LEU A 158 10.52 -13.53 13.93
C LEU A 158 9.63 -12.27 13.93
N LEU A 159 8.41 -12.36 14.48
CA LEU A 159 7.54 -11.20 14.65
C LEU A 159 8.15 -10.16 15.60
N ILE A 160 8.73 -10.60 16.72
CA ILE A 160 9.41 -9.69 17.67
C ILE A 160 10.58 -8.98 16.98
N ILE A 161 11.40 -9.70 16.22
CA ILE A 161 12.51 -9.10 15.47
C ILE A 161 12.00 -8.08 14.45
N GLY A 162 10.91 -8.38 13.74
CA GLY A 162 10.28 -7.43 12.82
C GLY A 162 9.90 -6.11 13.51
N VAL A 163 9.27 -6.20 14.69
CA VAL A 163 8.93 -5.02 15.50
C VAL A 163 10.19 -4.27 15.95
N MET A 164 11.24 -4.98 16.37
CA MET A 164 12.51 -4.36 16.77
C MET A 164 13.17 -3.61 15.60
N ILE A 165 13.15 -4.19 14.39
CA ILE A 165 13.63 -3.51 13.18
C ILE A 165 12.83 -2.22 12.94
N GLY A 166 11.52 -2.25 13.16
CA GLY A 166 10.67 -1.07 13.08
C GLY A 166 11.09 0.04 14.05
N TYR A 167 11.41 -0.32 15.29
CA TYR A 167 11.91 0.66 16.29
C TYR A 167 13.28 1.22 15.91
N VAL A 168 14.20 0.39 15.43
CA VAL A 168 15.51 0.84 14.96
C VAL A 168 15.35 1.82 13.78
N ALA A 169 14.51 1.47 12.79
CA ALA A 169 14.21 2.36 11.67
C ALA A 169 13.64 3.71 12.15
N SER A 170 12.70 3.67 13.10
CA SER A 170 12.10 4.89 13.68
C SER A 170 13.12 5.76 14.42
N ALA A 171 14.06 5.14 15.15
CA ALA A 171 15.14 5.85 15.84
C ALA A 171 16.08 6.54 14.82
N VAL A 172 16.46 5.85 13.75
CA VAL A 172 17.29 6.42 12.67
C VAL A 172 16.57 7.58 11.99
N ILE A 173 15.27 7.43 11.69
CA ILE A 173 14.44 8.51 11.13
C ILE A 173 14.41 9.72 12.09
N GLY A 174 14.31 9.48 13.40
CA GLY A 174 14.36 10.53 14.41
C GLY A 174 15.68 11.33 14.37
N VAL A 175 16.80 10.65 14.25
CA VAL A 175 18.13 11.27 14.10
C VAL A 175 18.22 12.06 12.80
N LEU A 176 17.76 11.50 11.68
CA LEU A 176 17.76 12.19 10.38
C LEU A 176 16.94 13.49 10.44
N LYS A 177 15.76 13.45 11.06
CA LYS A 177 14.91 14.64 11.25
C LYS A 177 15.62 15.73 12.08
N TYR A 178 16.39 15.35 13.08
CA TYR A 178 17.10 16.31 13.93
C TYR A 178 18.11 17.15 13.14
N PHE A 179 18.77 16.56 12.15
CA PHE A 179 19.76 17.24 11.30
C PHE A 179 19.18 17.86 10.02
N SER A 180 17.88 17.70 9.78
CA SER A 180 17.23 18.14 8.53
C SER A 180 16.60 19.51 8.68
N VAL A 181 16.40 20.21 7.55
CA VAL A 181 15.67 21.48 7.50
C VAL A 181 14.16 21.25 7.61
N GLU A 182 13.44 22.26 8.09
CA GLU A 182 11.98 22.17 8.33
C GLU A 182 11.19 21.79 7.08
N GLU A 183 11.58 22.29 5.90
CA GLU A 183 10.93 22.00 4.63
C GLU A 183 10.96 20.50 4.29
N ASP A 184 12.09 19.84 4.50
CA ASP A 184 12.26 18.40 4.24
C ASP A 184 11.51 17.56 5.27
N ILE A 185 11.52 17.97 6.53
CA ILE A 185 10.72 17.30 7.57
C ILE A 185 9.25 17.38 7.22
N ARG A 186 8.75 18.54 6.78
CA ARG A 186 7.38 18.72 6.34
C ARG A 186 7.03 17.85 5.14
N ALA A 187 7.91 17.80 4.13
CA ALA A 187 7.74 16.96 2.95
C ALA A 187 7.64 15.47 3.33
N TYR A 188 8.53 14.99 4.20
CA TYR A 188 8.52 13.63 4.72
C TYR A 188 7.24 13.31 5.50
N VAL A 189 6.77 14.21 6.37
CA VAL A 189 5.53 14.03 7.15
C VAL A 189 4.31 13.94 6.23
N ILE A 190 4.21 14.85 5.23
CA ILE A 190 3.11 14.85 4.25
C ILE A 190 3.11 13.55 3.43
N TRP A 191 4.29 13.06 3.05
CA TRP A 191 4.41 11.77 2.38
C TRP A 191 3.92 10.62 3.29
N GLY A 192 4.34 10.64 4.57
CA GLY A 192 4.01 9.60 5.56
C GLY A 192 2.51 9.52 5.92
N LEU A 193 1.76 10.62 5.76
CA LEU A 193 0.30 10.60 5.96
C LEU A 193 -0.42 9.72 4.92
N GLY A 194 0.21 9.49 3.75
CA GLY A 194 -0.36 8.72 2.65
C GLY A 194 -1.58 9.41 2.04
N SER A 195 -1.72 9.32 0.73
CA SER A 195 -2.93 9.81 0.06
C SER A 195 -3.04 9.21 -1.34
N PHE A 196 -4.22 8.76 -1.70
CA PHE A 196 -4.53 8.40 -3.08
C PHE A 196 -4.91 9.61 -3.94
N ALA A 197 -5.13 10.79 -3.36
CA ALA A 197 -5.59 11.98 -4.08
C ALA A 197 -4.59 12.52 -5.11
N ARG A 198 -3.31 12.15 -4.99
CA ARG A 198 -2.23 12.56 -5.90
C ARG A 198 -1.92 11.54 -6.99
N VAL A 199 -2.60 10.40 -7.01
CA VAL A 199 -2.36 9.37 -8.02
C VAL A 199 -2.85 9.84 -9.38
N SER A 200 -1.94 9.92 -10.34
CA SER A 200 -2.27 10.20 -11.75
C SER A 200 -2.82 8.95 -12.45
N GLY A 201 -3.48 9.15 -13.60
CA GLY A 201 -3.98 8.05 -14.41
C GLY A 201 -2.87 7.06 -14.82
N ASP A 202 -1.69 7.56 -15.20
CA ASP A 202 -0.56 6.72 -15.63
C ASP A 202 0.01 5.90 -14.46
N GLN A 203 0.13 6.51 -13.29
CA GLN A 203 0.55 5.81 -12.06
C GLN A 203 -0.46 4.74 -11.66
N MET A 204 -1.75 5.02 -11.76
CA MET A 204 -2.82 4.05 -11.50
C MET A 204 -2.70 2.86 -12.46
N VAL A 205 -2.58 3.10 -13.77
CA VAL A 205 -2.47 2.03 -14.77
C VAL A 205 -1.26 1.16 -14.48
N LEU A 206 -0.09 1.76 -14.25
CA LEU A 206 1.12 1.02 -13.88
C LEU A 206 0.91 0.17 -12.63
N PHE A 207 0.34 0.75 -11.57
CA PHE A 207 0.07 0.06 -10.32
C PHE A 207 -0.91 -1.11 -10.50
N VAL A 208 -2.01 -0.89 -11.23
CA VAL A 208 -3.01 -1.93 -11.53
C VAL A 208 -2.38 -3.06 -12.34
N CYS A 209 -1.57 -2.76 -13.35
CA CYS A 209 -0.87 -3.77 -14.15
C CYS A 209 0.08 -4.62 -13.30
N ILE A 210 0.88 -3.99 -12.44
CA ILE A 210 1.77 -4.70 -11.51
C ILE A 210 0.96 -5.60 -10.58
N MET A 211 -0.10 -5.08 -9.98
CA MET A 211 -0.94 -5.84 -9.05
C MET A 211 -1.73 -6.97 -9.73
N ALA A 212 -2.15 -6.78 -11.00
CA ALA A 212 -2.81 -7.82 -11.79
C ALA A 212 -1.90 -9.04 -12.05
N VAL A 213 -0.58 -8.86 -12.01
CA VAL A 213 0.40 -9.95 -12.09
C VAL A 213 0.71 -10.51 -10.69
N LEU A 214 1.00 -9.62 -9.72
CA LEU A 214 1.47 -10.03 -8.40
C LEU A 214 0.37 -10.74 -7.57
N LEU A 215 -0.89 -10.30 -7.65
CA LEU A 215 -1.98 -10.90 -6.87
C LEU A 215 -2.25 -12.37 -7.27
N PRO A 216 -2.46 -12.72 -8.55
CA PRO A 216 -2.62 -14.12 -8.93
C PRO A 216 -1.38 -14.95 -8.62
N LEU A 217 -0.17 -14.42 -8.85
CA LEU A 217 1.07 -15.11 -8.55
C LEU A 217 1.17 -15.44 -7.06
N SER A 218 0.87 -14.49 -6.18
CA SER A 218 0.89 -14.70 -4.74
C SER A 218 -0.15 -15.75 -4.28
N PHE A 219 -1.32 -15.77 -4.93
CA PHE A 219 -2.35 -16.77 -4.67
C PHE A 219 -1.94 -18.18 -5.10
N LEU A 220 -1.28 -18.29 -6.26
CA LEU A 220 -0.72 -19.57 -6.75
C LEU A 220 0.34 -20.11 -5.80
N LEU A 221 1.24 -19.25 -5.30
CA LEU A 221 2.26 -19.64 -4.33
C LEU A 221 1.64 -20.10 -3.00
N LEU A 222 0.59 -19.44 -2.52
CA LEU A 222 -0.14 -19.85 -1.32
C LEU A 222 -0.82 -21.22 -1.51
N SER A 223 -1.41 -21.46 -2.69
CA SER A 223 -2.02 -22.75 -3.05
C SER A 223 -0.98 -23.89 -3.05
N LEU A 224 0.23 -23.64 -3.57
CA LEU A 224 1.32 -24.62 -3.55
C LEU A 224 1.76 -24.98 -2.13
N ILE A 225 1.81 -24.00 -1.20
CA ILE A 225 2.13 -24.26 0.21
C ILE A 225 1.06 -25.15 0.86
N HIS A 226 -0.23 -24.94 0.55
CA HIS A 226 -1.31 -25.76 1.09
C HIS A 226 -1.36 -27.19 0.51
N ILE A 227 -0.95 -27.36 -0.74
CA ILE A 227 -0.92 -28.70 -1.39
C ILE A 227 0.26 -29.54 -0.89
N SER A 228 1.36 -28.92 -0.49
CA SER A 228 2.57 -29.64 -0.01
C SER A 228 2.52 -30.03 1.48
N GLU A 229 1.59 -29.49 2.28
CA GLU A 229 1.46 -29.82 3.71
C GLU A 229 0.56 -31.02 4.08
N PRO A 230 -0.37 -31.58 3.25
CA PRO A 230 -1.20 -32.69 3.68
C PRO A 230 -0.44 -33.99 3.96
N THR A 231 0.78 -34.13 3.45
CA THR A 231 1.60 -35.34 3.64
C THR A 231 2.46 -35.37 4.92
N ARG A 232 2.39 -34.32 5.75
CA ARG A 232 3.19 -34.22 6.99
C ARG A 232 2.39 -34.39 8.29
N GLN A 233 1.13 -34.77 8.19
CA GLN A 233 0.28 -35.13 9.33
C GLN A 233 0.01 -36.62 9.32
N GLU A 234 1.03 -37.41 9.64
CA GLU A 234 0.87 -38.77 10.22
C GLU A 234 2.02 -39.01 11.23
N PRO A 235 1.80 -39.92 12.20
CA PRO A 235 1.61 -39.64 13.62
C PRO A 235 2.90 -39.53 14.38
#